data_9315670932646f1c9eec1c550edc6b3a
#
_entry.id   9315670932646f1c9eec1c550edc6b3a
#
_cell.length_a   1.000
_cell.length_b   1.000
_cell.length_c   1.000
_cell.angle_alpha   90.00
_cell.angle_beta   90.00
_cell.angle_gamma   90.00
#
_symmetry.space_group_name_H-M   'P 1'
#
loop_
_entity.id
_entity.type
_entity.pdbx_description
1 polymer ?
#
loop_
_entity_poly.entity_id
_entity_poly.type
_entity_poly.pdbx_seq_one_letter_code
_entity_poly.pdbx_strand_id
1 'polypeptide(L)'
;MLYLILFAFFVCWALSVCFRVVVTHPISTVRYAIIDLYKYIRYKQWHNCRTGSLIAYVGLFGKGKTFSAVHHVVRAYNKYNGKLVYDFDRKMWVKQVVHVISNVELSIPYEKFESLAQIVHVADSARDKDKQNDTLTVTLVLGDEFSVQLNSRKFKDNIDPLFLNTLLTCRHHHISLIYTSQRFNHVDALLRQVTSAVITCNKTWRIMVHGEYDAYELENAADPTQVKPRRRFGWFIYDKDYAAYDTLACVGNLSKSCKEGDMLSEDQILALQQNQGVNMDAVSKPSRSYIRMQKKLRK
;
A
#
# COMPACT_ATOMS: atom_id res chain seq x y z
N MET A 1 37.53 14.37 30.98
CA MET A 1 37.04 14.46 29.60
C MET A 1 37.43 13.24 28.78
N LEU A 2 38.68 12.81 28.73
CA LEU A 2 39.15 11.62 28.00
C LEU A 2 38.41 10.34 28.38
N TYR A 3 38.24 10.06 29.68
CA TYR A 3 37.51 8.87 30.16
C TYR A 3 36.03 8.82 29.73
N LEU A 4 35.36 9.97 29.67
CA LEU A 4 33.99 10.06 29.14
C LEU A 4 33.90 9.72 27.68
N ILE A 5 34.88 10.16 26.87
CA ILE A 5 34.95 9.86 25.44
C ILE A 5 35.22 8.36 25.23
N LEU A 6 36.16 7.77 25.99
CA LEU A 6 36.46 6.34 25.92
C LEU A 6 35.26 5.49 26.37
N PHE A 7 34.57 5.92 27.42
CA PHE A 7 33.36 5.23 27.88
C PHE A 7 32.24 5.29 26.82
N ALA A 8 31.98 6.47 26.26
CA ALA A 8 31.00 6.63 25.18
C ALA A 8 31.35 5.79 23.96
N PHE A 9 32.64 5.76 23.56
CA PHE A 9 33.13 4.90 22.50
C PHE A 9 32.87 3.42 22.78
N PHE A 10 33.19 2.95 23.98
CA PHE A 10 32.96 1.58 24.37
C PHE A 10 31.48 1.21 24.39
N VAL A 11 30.63 2.09 24.88
CA VAL A 11 29.16 1.93 24.87
C VAL A 11 28.64 1.83 23.42
N CYS A 12 29.07 2.74 22.53
CA CYS A 12 28.71 2.68 21.12
C CYS A 12 29.22 1.41 20.45
N TRP A 13 30.44 0.99 20.78
CA TRP A 13 31.01 -0.28 20.29
C TRP A 13 30.22 -1.49 20.76
N ALA A 14 29.80 -1.54 22.01
CA ALA A 14 29.05 -2.65 22.56
C ALA A 14 27.62 -2.73 22.03
N LEU A 15 26.95 -1.58 21.87
CA LEU A 15 25.53 -1.52 21.49
C LEU A 15 25.28 -1.52 19.99
N SER A 16 26.21 -1.02 19.18
CA SER A 16 25.97 -0.83 17.74
C SER A 16 26.90 -1.66 16.87
N VAL A 17 26.32 -2.64 16.15
CA VAL A 17 27.04 -3.43 15.13
C VAL A 17 27.54 -2.52 14.01
N CYS A 18 26.73 -1.55 13.56
CA CYS A 18 27.13 -0.61 12.54
C CYS A 18 28.36 0.21 12.94
N PHE A 19 28.41 0.67 14.20
CA PHE A 19 29.56 1.39 14.72
C PHE A 19 30.84 0.54 14.70
N ARG A 20 30.75 -0.74 15.10
CA ARG A 20 31.89 -1.69 15.01
C ARG A 20 32.41 -1.81 13.57
N VAL A 21 31.53 -2.00 12.58
CA VAL A 21 31.91 -2.11 11.17
C VAL A 21 32.59 -0.84 10.66
N VAL A 22 32.07 0.35 11.02
CA VAL A 22 32.68 1.62 10.65
C VAL A 22 34.09 1.78 11.24
N VAL A 23 34.27 1.44 12.51
CA VAL A 23 35.57 1.56 13.20
C VAL A 23 36.58 0.53 12.70
N THR A 24 36.16 -0.67 12.31
CA THR A 24 37.06 -1.69 11.75
C THR A 24 37.50 -1.39 10.31
N HIS A 25 36.70 -0.57 9.57
CA HIS A 25 36.98 -0.22 8.17
C HIS A 25 36.96 1.30 7.93
N PRO A 26 37.76 2.12 8.67
CA PRO A 26 37.61 3.57 8.67
C PRO A 26 37.94 4.18 7.30
N ILE A 27 39.05 3.73 6.68
CA ILE A 27 39.51 4.28 5.38
C ILE A 27 38.46 4.00 4.29
N SER A 28 37.98 2.78 4.22
CA SER A 28 36.95 2.38 3.25
C SER A 28 35.66 3.14 3.48
N THR A 29 35.23 3.31 4.73
CA THR A 29 34.00 4.04 5.09
C THR A 29 34.10 5.49 4.64
N VAL A 30 35.18 6.19 4.95
CA VAL A 30 35.36 7.58 4.55
C VAL A 30 35.44 7.72 3.03
N ARG A 31 36.23 6.86 2.38
CA ARG A 31 36.37 6.88 0.91
C ARG A 31 35.03 6.71 0.21
N TYR A 32 34.27 5.67 0.57
CA TYR A 32 32.99 5.40 -0.07
C TYR A 32 31.91 6.41 0.31
N ALA A 33 31.90 6.93 1.53
CA ALA A 33 31.00 8.00 1.93
C ALA A 33 31.19 9.26 1.08
N ILE A 34 32.44 9.65 0.80
CA ILE A 34 32.75 10.81 -0.07
C ILE A 34 32.28 10.54 -1.51
N ILE A 35 32.58 9.35 -2.05
CA ILE A 35 32.18 8.97 -3.41
C ILE A 35 30.64 8.95 -3.54
N ASP A 36 29.94 8.36 -2.57
CA ASP A 36 28.48 8.24 -2.60
C ASP A 36 27.82 9.61 -2.39
N LEU A 37 28.37 10.47 -1.53
CA LEU A 37 27.92 11.85 -1.36
C LEU A 37 28.10 12.65 -2.66
N TYR A 38 29.25 12.52 -3.31
CA TYR A 38 29.49 13.15 -4.61
C TYR A 38 28.46 12.67 -5.66
N LYS A 39 28.25 11.37 -5.78
CA LYS A 39 27.25 10.80 -6.68
C LYS A 39 25.83 11.28 -6.35
N TYR A 40 25.48 11.30 -5.07
CA TYR A 40 24.18 11.77 -4.60
C TYR A 40 23.90 13.21 -5.04
N ILE A 41 24.88 14.11 -4.86
CA ILE A 41 24.78 15.51 -5.26
C ILE A 41 24.85 15.66 -6.79
N ARG A 42 25.84 15.04 -7.44
CA ARG A 42 26.08 15.17 -8.90
C ARG A 42 24.89 14.68 -9.72
N TYR A 43 24.29 13.56 -9.33
CA TYR A 43 23.18 12.93 -10.03
C TYR A 43 21.81 13.29 -9.45
N LYS A 44 21.74 14.25 -8.52
CA LYS A 44 20.50 14.73 -7.90
C LYS A 44 19.58 13.58 -7.46
N GLN A 45 20.13 12.56 -6.78
CA GLN A 45 19.41 11.34 -6.43
C GLN A 45 18.15 11.57 -5.58
N TRP A 46 18.02 12.73 -4.94
CA TRP A 46 16.80 13.13 -4.22
C TRP A 46 15.58 13.36 -5.12
N HIS A 47 15.77 13.46 -6.46
CA HIS A 47 14.70 13.53 -7.43
C HIS A 47 14.16 12.14 -7.81
N ASN A 48 14.90 11.06 -7.55
CA ASN A 48 14.46 9.72 -7.88
C ASN A 48 13.30 9.29 -6.98
N CYS A 49 12.21 8.87 -7.59
CA CYS A 49 11.13 8.20 -6.90
C CYS A 49 11.59 6.79 -6.48
N ARG A 50 11.45 6.49 -5.20
CA ARG A 50 11.75 5.14 -4.70
C ARG A 50 10.64 4.19 -5.16
N THR A 51 11.02 3.11 -5.80
CA THR A 51 10.14 2.08 -6.34
C THR A 51 10.42 0.72 -5.73
N GLY A 52 9.56 -0.24 -6.01
CA GLY A 52 9.73 -1.61 -5.53
C GLY A 52 9.31 -1.81 -4.08
N SER A 53 8.37 -0.99 -3.58
CA SER A 53 7.83 -1.15 -2.23
C SER A 53 6.35 -1.49 -2.29
N LEU A 54 5.94 -2.45 -1.47
CA LEU A 54 4.54 -2.75 -1.17
C LEU A 54 4.25 -2.23 0.23
N ILE A 55 3.34 -1.27 0.34
CA ILE A 55 3.03 -0.59 1.59
C ILE A 55 1.56 -0.76 1.92
N ALA A 56 1.27 -1.32 3.09
CA ALA A 56 -0.08 -1.47 3.62
C ALA A 56 -0.42 -0.33 4.59
N TYR A 57 -1.49 0.42 4.31
CA TYR A 57 -2.07 1.36 5.27
C TYR A 57 -3.20 0.68 6.03
N VAL A 58 -3.05 0.49 7.33
CA VAL A 58 -4.01 -0.25 8.16
C VAL A 58 -4.58 0.62 9.27
N GLY A 59 -5.81 0.30 9.66
CA GLY A 59 -6.51 0.96 10.76
C GLY A 59 -8.01 0.74 10.66
N LEU A 60 -8.73 0.98 11.75
CA LEU A 60 -10.18 0.86 11.78
C LEU A 60 -10.88 1.97 10.97
N PHE A 61 -12.19 1.87 10.83
CA PHE A 61 -13.00 2.90 10.18
C PHE A 61 -12.76 4.30 10.77
N GLY A 62 -12.75 5.33 9.93
CA GLY A 62 -12.56 6.71 10.35
C GLY A 62 -11.13 7.09 10.76
N LYS A 63 -10.18 6.16 10.79
CA LYS A 63 -8.79 6.44 11.19
C LYS A 63 -7.93 7.08 10.09
N GLY A 64 -8.48 7.34 8.90
CA GLY A 64 -7.82 8.06 7.82
C GLY A 64 -6.86 7.23 6.97
N LYS A 65 -7.07 5.92 6.84
CA LYS A 65 -6.26 5.02 5.99
C LYS A 65 -6.19 5.49 4.54
N THR A 66 -7.36 5.54 3.88
CA THR A 66 -7.48 5.95 2.48
C THR A 66 -6.92 7.34 2.27
N PHE A 67 -7.24 8.27 3.19
CA PHE A 67 -6.70 9.63 3.15
C PHE A 67 -5.17 9.67 3.22
N SER A 68 -4.57 8.85 4.08
CA SER A 68 -3.10 8.76 4.19
C SER A 68 -2.45 8.14 2.96
N ALA A 69 -3.09 7.12 2.37
CA ALA A 69 -2.61 6.47 1.16
C ALA A 69 -2.70 7.43 -0.05
N VAL A 70 -3.81 8.15 -0.20
CA VAL A 70 -3.98 9.21 -1.20
C VAL A 70 -2.93 10.30 -1.03
N HIS A 71 -2.77 10.83 0.20
CA HIS A 71 -1.74 11.84 0.49
C HIS A 71 -0.34 11.38 0.08
N HIS A 72 0.00 10.11 0.34
CA HIS A 72 1.29 9.53 -0.07
C HIS A 72 1.45 9.59 -1.60
N VAL A 73 0.45 9.11 -2.36
CA VAL A 73 0.51 9.05 -3.83
C VAL A 73 0.54 10.45 -4.44
N VAL A 74 -0.36 11.34 -4.01
CA VAL A 74 -0.42 12.72 -4.51
C VAL A 74 0.88 13.49 -4.21
N ARG A 75 1.42 13.32 -3.01
CA ARG A 75 2.70 13.92 -2.63
C ARG A 75 3.86 13.36 -3.46
N ALA A 76 3.90 12.06 -3.70
CA ALA A 76 4.90 11.43 -4.54
C ALA A 76 4.80 11.93 -5.99
N TYR A 77 3.60 11.98 -6.56
CA TYR A 77 3.36 12.53 -7.88
C TYR A 77 3.87 13.98 -8.00
N ASN A 78 3.43 14.88 -7.12
CA ASN A 78 3.80 16.31 -7.16
C ASN A 78 5.31 16.52 -6.95
N LYS A 79 5.95 15.64 -6.18
CA LYS A 79 7.39 15.76 -5.89
C LYS A 79 8.27 15.26 -7.03
N TYR A 80 7.88 14.17 -7.67
CA TYR A 80 8.76 13.41 -8.56
C TYR A 80 8.40 13.51 -10.04
N ASN A 81 7.13 13.78 -10.38
CA ASN A 81 6.71 13.84 -11.78
C ASN A 81 7.40 14.99 -12.53
N GLY A 82 7.89 14.68 -13.73
CA GLY A 82 8.56 15.65 -14.61
C GLY A 82 9.98 16.02 -14.18
N LYS A 83 10.54 15.42 -13.12
CA LYS A 83 11.92 15.71 -12.68
C LYS A 83 12.92 15.01 -13.57
N LEU A 84 14.06 15.68 -13.82
CA LEU A 84 15.21 15.07 -14.46
C LEU A 84 15.94 14.18 -13.44
N VAL A 85 16.15 12.93 -13.81
CA VAL A 85 16.85 11.93 -13.03
C VAL A 85 17.94 11.27 -13.88
N TYR A 86 19.00 10.79 -13.25
CA TYR A 86 20.05 10.09 -13.95
C TYR A 86 19.75 8.58 -13.91
N ASP A 87 19.55 8.00 -15.08
CA ASP A 87 19.40 6.56 -15.24
C ASP A 87 20.80 5.92 -15.31
N PHE A 88 21.13 5.11 -14.31
CA PHE A 88 22.43 4.46 -14.22
C PHE A 88 22.60 3.32 -15.22
N ASP A 89 21.51 2.69 -15.64
CA ASP A 89 21.53 1.59 -16.61
C ASP A 89 21.80 2.11 -18.02
N ARG A 90 21.12 3.19 -18.41
CA ARG A 90 21.32 3.86 -19.70
C ARG A 90 22.45 4.89 -19.70
N LYS A 91 22.98 5.26 -18.51
CA LYS A 91 24.03 6.26 -18.31
C LYS A 91 23.69 7.64 -18.89
N MET A 92 22.43 8.02 -18.83
CA MET A 92 21.92 9.28 -19.38
C MET A 92 20.90 9.96 -18.45
N TRP A 93 20.70 11.26 -18.68
CA TRP A 93 19.65 12.01 -18.00
C TRP A 93 18.31 11.79 -18.72
N VAL A 94 17.31 11.36 -17.97
CA VAL A 94 15.97 11.07 -18.47
C VAL A 94 14.93 11.85 -17.67
N LYS A 95 13.79 12.13 -18.29
CA LYS A 95 12.65 12.75 -17.60
C LYS A 95 11.83 11.65 -16.89
N GLN A 96 11.69 11.80 -15.57
CA GLN A 96 10.87 10.87 -14.80
C GLN A 96 9.39 11.19 -15.00
N VAL A 97 8.60 10.18 -15.34
CA VAL A 97 7.14 10.24 -15.49
C VAL A 97 6.52 9.35 -14.42
N VAL A 98 5.69 9.95 -13.57
CA VAL A 98 4.97 9.18 -12.55
C VAL A 98 3.59 8.84 -13.09
N HIS A 99 3.36 7.56 -13.37
CA HIS A 99 2.08 7.02 -13.79
C HIS A 99 1.32 6.50 -12.56
N VAL A 100 0.07 6.91 -12.39
CA VAL A 100 -0.74 6.54 -11.22
C VAL A 100 -1.92 5.69 -11.67
N ILE A 101 -2.10 4.53 -11.06
CA ILE A 101 -3.27 3.65 -11.24
C ILE A 101 -4.02 3.62 -9.90
N SER A 102 -5.32 3.91 -9.89
CA SER A 102 -6.08 4.00 -8.65
C SER A 102 -7.53 3.53 -8.81
N ASN A 103 -8.06 2.86 -7.78
CA ASN A 103 -9.49 2.58 -7.66
C ASN A 103 -10.26 3.70 -6.92
N VAL A 104 -9.55 4.75 -6.50
CA VAL A 104 -10.09 5.93 -5.81
C VAL A 104 -9.91 7.14 -6.71
N GLU A 105 -10.87 8.06 -6.71
CA GLU A 105 -10.75 9.33 -7.42
C GLU A 105 -9.69 10.22 -6.79
N LEU A 106 -8.80 10.75 -7.63
CA LEU A 106 -7.67 11.59 -7.22
C LEU A 106 -7.71 12.93 -7.95
N SER A 107 -7.18 13.96 -7.31
CA SER A 107 -7.03 15.29 -7.93
C SER A 107 -5.89 15.39 -8.96
N ILE A 108 -5.10 14.35 -9.12
CA ILE A 108 -4.00 14.24 -10.08
C ILE A 108 -4.42 13.32 -11.24
N PRO A 109 -3.77 13.39 -12.40
CA PRO A 109 -4.00 12.44 -13.48
C PRO A 109 -3.74 11.00 -13.02
N TYR A 110 -4.70 10.13 -13.21
CA TYR A 110 -4.60 8.71 -12.88
C TYR A 110 -5.36 7.86 -13.88
N GLU A 111 -4.96 6.61 -14.01
CA GLU A 111 -5.68 5.57 -14.73
C GLU A 111 -6.53 4.78 -13.75
N LYS A 112 -7.78 4.47 -14.13
CA LYS A 112 -8.67 3.71 -13.27
C LYS A 112 -8.18 2.27 -13.15
N PHE A 113 -8.08 1.80 -11.91
CA PHE A 113 -7.73 0.42 -11.64
C PHE A 113 -8.88 -0.52 -11.99
N GLU A 114 -8.68 -1.41 -12.95
CA GLU A 114 -9.67 -2.37 -13.42
C GLU A 114 -9.31 -3.80 -13.05
N SER A 115 -8.04 -4.15 -13.20
CA SER A 115 -7.57 -5.51 -12.93
C SER A 115 -6.09 -5.56 -12.55
N LEU A 116 -5.68 -6.67 -11.93
CA LEU A 116 -4.27 -6.91 -11.59
C LEU A 116 -3.40 -7.09 -12.85
N ALA A 117 -3.96 -7.67 -13.91
CA ALA A 117 -3.28 -7.83 -15.19
C ALA A 117 -2.92 -6.48 -15.84
N GLN A 118 -3.74 -5.43 -15.62
CA GLN A 118 -3.46 -4.07 -16.07
C GLN A 118 -2.11 -3.56 -15.57
N ILE A 119 -1.75 -3.85 -14.32
CA ILE A 119 -0.46 -3.41 -13.73
C ILE A 119 0.71 -3.97 -14.53
N VAL A 120 0.63 -5.24 -14.94
CA VAL A 120 1.65 -5.90 -15.73
C VAL A 120 1.76 -5.28 -17.11
N HIS A 121 0.62 -5.13 -17.79
CA HIS A 121 0.58 -4.54 -19.13
C HIS A 121 1.08 -3.09 -19.17
N VAL A 122 0.72 -2.31 -18.16
CA VAL A 122 1.20 -0.92 -18.04
C VAL A 122 2.71 -0.88 -17.82
N ALA A 123 3.25 -1.74 -16.95
CA ALA A 123 4.68 -1.81 -16.70
C ALA A 123 5.48 -2.19 -17.96
N ASP A 124 5.03 -3.19 -18.70
CA ASP A 124 5.69 -3.63 -19.91
C ASP A 124 5.60 -2.57 -21.02
N SER A 125 4.41 -1.99 -21.24
CA SER A 125 4.23 -0.92 -22.21
C SER A 125 5.00 0.36 -21.87
N ALA A 126 5.15 0.66 -20.58
CA ALA A 126 5.96 1.78 -20.11
C ALA A 126 7.44 1.58 -20.44
N ARG A 127 7.96 0.37 -20.24
CA ARG A 127 9.37 0.03 -20.53
C ARG A 127 9.72 0.23 -22.01
N ASP A 128 8.82 -0.11 -22.91
CA ASP A 128 9.05 0.07 -24.34
C ASP A 128 8.95 1.54 -24.76
N LYS A 129 7.98 2.28 -24.22
CA LYS A 129 7.86 3.74 -24.41
C LYS A 129 9.06 4.50 -23.84
N ASP A 130 9.59 4.09 -22.71
CA ASP A 130 10.73 4.71 -22.07
C ASP A 130 12.01 4.63 -22.90
N LYS A 131 12.18 3.55 -23.66
CA LYS A 131 13.32 3.41 -24.59
C LYS A 131 13.22 4.35 -25.80
N GLN A 132 11.98 4.65 -26.22
CA GLN A 132 11.72 5.49 -27.39
C GLN A 132 11.76 6.99 -27.05
N ASN A 133 11.31 7.38 -25.86
CA ASN A 133 11.07 8.77 -25.47
C ASN A 133 12.12 9.34 -24.50
N ASP A 134 13.18 8.62 -24.18
CA ASP A 134 14.18 8.99 -23.16
C ASP A 134 13.54 9.37 -21.81
N THR A 135 12.52 8.62 -21.42
CA THR A 135 11.82 8.77 -20.13
C THR A 135 12.16 7.62 -19.18
N LEU A 136 11.82 7.80 -17.92
CA LEU A 136 11.78 6.77 -16.89
C LEU A 136 10.41 6.79 -16.24
N THR A 137 9.59 5.81 -16.58
CA THR A 137 8.24 5.70 -16.03
C THR A 137 8.27 4.95 -14.70
N VAL A 138 7.64 5.55 -13.70
CA VAL A 138 7.43 4.97 -12.37
C VAL A 138 5.94 4.79 -12.16
N THR A 139 5.50 3.56 -11.92
CA THR A 139 4.09 3.25 -11.71
C THR A 139 3.76 3.16 -10.23
N LEU A 140 2.85 4.02 -9.77
CA LEU A 140 2.29 4.00 -8.41
C LEU A 140 0.87 3.44 -8.47
N VAL A 141 0.65 2.31 -7.84
CA VAL A 141 -0.67 1.67 -7.77
C VAL A 141 -1.28 1.95 -6.39
N LEU A 142 -2.48 2.52 -6.38
CA LEU A 142 -3.26 2.75 -5.17
C LEU A 142 -4.50 1.85 -5.16
N GLY A 143 -4.56 0.93 -4.22
CA GLY A 143 -5.71 0.06 -4.00
C GLY A 143 -6.38 0.32 -2.65
N ASP A 144 -7.54 0.96 -2.66
CA ASP A 144 -8.31 1.13 -1.43
C ASP A 144 -9.17 -0.11 -1.16
N GLU A 145 -9.25 -0.50 0.13
CA GLU A 145 -9.95 -1.71 0.60
C GLU A 145 -9.58 -2.99 -0.19
N PHE A 146 -8.32 -3.15 -0.49
CA PHE A 146 -7.79 -4.24 -1.33
C PHE A 146 -8.11 -5.63 -0.76
N SER A 147 -8.28 -5.75 0.56
CA SER A 147 -8.71 -6.97 1.23
C SER A 147 -10.11 -7.44 0.80
N VAL A 148 -10.97 -6.55 0.34
CA VAL A 148 -12.31 -6.89 -0.16
C VAL A 148 -12.25 -7.35 -1.62
N GLN A 149 -11.44 -6.68 -2.44
CA GLN A 149 -11.27 -6.99 -3.86
C GLN A 149 -10.44 -8.26 -4.08
N LEU A 150 -9.44 -8.49 -3.21
CA LEU A 150 -8.56 -9.67 -3.23
C LEU A 150 -8.91 -10.63 -2.09
N ASN A 151 -10.21 -10.92 -1.90
CA ASN A 151 -10.65 -11.84 -0.87
C ASN A 151 -10.10 -13.25 -1.16
N SER A 152 -9.44 -13.84 -0.16
CA SER A 152 -8.74 -15.13 -0.23
C SER A 152 -9.57 -16.30 -0.79
N ARG A 153 -10.90 -16.20 -0.75
CA ARG A 153 -11.82 -17.22 -1.30
C ARG A 153 -11.94 -17.19 -2.83
N LYS A 154 -11.82 -15.98 -3.45
CA LYS A 154 -11.80 -15.80 -4.91
C LYS A 154 -10.37 -15.69 -5.46
N PHE A 155 -9.41 -15.51 -4.59
CA PHE A 155 -8.02 -15.25 -4.92
C PHE A 155 -7.29 -16.48 -5.46
N LYS A 156 -7.62 -17.69 -4.93
CA LYS A 156 -7.01 -18.95 -5.39
C LYS A 156 -7.29 -19.26 -6.86
N ASP A 157 -8.45 -18.79 -7.36
CA ASP A 157 -8.88 -19.08 -8.74
C ASP A 157 -8.48 -17.96 -9.73
N ASN A 158 -8.03 -16.79 -9.25
CA ASN A 158 -7.86 -15.58 -10.07
C ASN A 158 -6.48 -14.92 -9.98
N ILE A 159 -5.52 -15.44 -9.20
CA ILE A 159 -4.15 -14.90 -9.28
C ILE A 159 -3.46 -15.52 -10.48
N ASP A 160 -3.27 -14.70 -11.49
CA ASP A 160 -2.33 -14.98 -12.55
C ASP A 160 -0.92 -15.11 -11.92
N PRO A 161 -0.22 -16.24 -12.11
CA PRO A 161 1.18 -16.40 -11.71
C PRO A 161 2.07 -15.26 -12.20
N LEU A 162 1.71 -14.64 -13.31
CA LEU A 162 2.38 -13.47 -13.88
C LEU A 162 2.29 -12.26 -12.96
N PHE A 163 1.12 -12.00 -12.34
CA PHE A 163 0.96 -10.91 -11.39
C PHE A 163 1.84 -11.10 -10.13
N LEU A 164 1.85 -12.32 -9.57
CA LEU A 164 2.68 -12.63 -8.43
C LEU A 164 4.16 -12.41 -8.74
N ASN A 165 4.62 -12.90 -9.90
CA ASN A 165 5.98 -12.67 -10.36
C ASN A 165 6.31 -11.17 -10.52
N THR A 166 5.36 -10.40 -11.06
CA THR A 166 5.50 -8.94 -11.20
C THR A 166 5.57 -8.23 -9.84
N LEU A 167 4.81 -8.68 -8.84
CA LEU A 167 4.94 -8.16 -7.48
C LEU A 167 6.28 -8.48 -6.84
N LEU A 168 6.79 -9.70 -7.03
CA LEU A 168 8.12 -10.10 -6.54
C LEU A 168 9.24 -9.32 -7.24
N THR A 169 9.03 -8.94 -8.48
CA THR A 169 9.98 -8.18 -9.32
C THR A 169 9.62 -6.70 -9.47
N CYS A 170 8.69 -6.18 -8.65
CA CYS A 170 8.18 -4.81 -8.75
C CYS A 170 9.29 -3.74 -8.76
N ARG A 171 10.42 -4.00 -8.10
CA ARG A 171 11.60 -3.12 -8.11
C ARG A 171 12.22 -3.01 -9.52
N HIS A 172 12.25 -4.09 -10.28
CA HIS A 172 12.79 -4.11 -11.64
C HIS A 172 11.85 -3.47 -12.66
N HIS A 173 10.55 -3.48 -12.36
CA HIS A 173 9.51 -2.86 -13.19
C HIS A 173 9.17 -1.44 -12.76
N HIS A 174 9.89 -0.85 -11.80
CA HIS A 174 9.63 0.48 -11.23
C HIS A 174 8.18 0.67 -10.74
N ILE A 175 7.60 -0.39 -10.15
CA ILE A 175 6.25 -0.38 -9.61
C ILE A 175 6.32 -0.24 -8.09
N SER A 176 5.41 0.53 -7.50
CA SER A 176 5.12 0.52 -6.07
C SER A 176 3.63 0.35 -5.86
N LEU A 177 3.27 -0.57 -4.97
CA LEU A 177 1.88 -0.84 -4.61
C LEU A 177 1.61 -0.28 -3.22
N ILE A 178 0.61 0.58 -3.14
CA ILE A 178 0.11 1.16 -1.91
C ILE A 178 -1.33 0.70 -1.77
N TYR A 179 -1.64 0.02 -0.68
CA TYR A 179 -2.99 -0.48 -0.48
C TYR A 179 -3.49 -0.23 0.94
N THR A 180 -4.81 -0.22 1.10
CA THR A 180 -5.42 -0.07 2.42
C THR A 180 -6.15 -1.33 2.86
N SER A 181 -6.17 -1.56 4.16
CA SER A 181 -6.96 -2.61 4.79
C SER A 181 -7.38 -2.20 6.19
N GLN A 182 -8.47 -2.77 6.69
CA GLN A 182 -8.89 -2.52 8.07
C GLN A 182 -7.95 -3.19 9.08
N ARG A 183 -7.51 -4.39 8.78
CA ARG A 183 -6.52 -5.13 9.57
C ARG A 183 -5.56 -5.84 8.62
N PHE A 184 -4.30 -5.92 9.00
CA PHE A 184 -3.29 -6.58 8.19
C PHE A 184 -3.60 -8.06 7.95
N ASN A 185 -4.14 -8.74 8.96
CA ASN A 185 -4.52 -10.16 8.86
C ASN A 185 -5.71 -10.45 7.92
N HIS A 186 -6.45 -9.42 7.48
CA HIS A 186 -7.51 -9.58 6.47
C HIS A 186 -6.97 -9.58 5.04
N VAL A 187 -5.72 -9.20 4.85
CA VAL A 187 -5.02 -9.25 3.57
C VAL A 187 -4.64 -10.69 3.27
N ASP A 188 -4.65 -11.08 1.99
CA ASP A 188 -4.20 -12.40 1.58
C ASP A 188 -2.76 -12.70 2.02
N ALA A 189 -2.47 -13.95 2.37
CA ALA A 189 -1.19 -14.36 2.91
C ALA A 189 -0.02 -14.08 1.95
N LEU A 190 -0.20 -14.30 0.64
CA LEU A 190 0.84 -14.05 -0.36
C LEU A 190 1.18 -12.55 -0.43
N LEU A 191 0.15 -11.69 -0.41
CA LEU A 191 0.36 -10.25 -0.43
C LEU A 191 1.04 -9.76 0.87
N ARG A 192 0.70 -10.34 2.04
CA ARG A 192 1.36 -10.02 3.30
C ARG A 192 2.85 -10.36 3.28
N GLN A 193 3.21 -11.54 2.73
CA GLN A 193 4.61 -11.99 2.65
C GLN A 193 5.49 -11.08 1.79
N VAL A 194 4.93 -10.46 0.75
CA VAL A 194 5.67 -9.52 -0.11
C VAL A 194 5.56 -8.06 0.32
N THR A 195 4.75 -7.77 1.34
CA THR A 195 4.59 -6.42 1.88
C THR A 195 5.87 -5.97 2.60
N SER A 196 6.36 -4.80 2.24
CA SER A 196 7.62 -4.25 2.79
C SER A 196 7.40 -3.57 4.13
N ALA A 197 6.28 -2.85 4.29
CA ALA A 197 5.98 -2.09 5.48
C ALA A 197 4.48 -1.99 5.74
N VAL A 198 4.10 -2.01 7.01
CA VAL A 198 2.72 -1.80 7.46
C VAL A 198 2.67 -0.47 8.21
N ILE A 199 1.82 0.43 7.74
CA ILE A 199 1.64 1.76 8.34
C ILE A 199 0.28 1.82 9.03
N THR A 200 0.29 1.90 10.35
CA THR A 200 -0.93 2.14 11.12
C THR A 200 -1.31 3.61 11.06
N CYS A 201 -2.60 3.86 10.86
CA CYS A 201 -3.14 5.21 10.77
C CYS A 201 -3.96 5.55 12.01
N ASN A 202 -3.71 6.73 12.57
CA ASN A 202 -4.54 7.31 13.61
C ASN A 202 -4.71 8.81 13.36
N LYS A 203 -5.96 9.20 13.10
CA LYS A 203 -6.35 10.59 12.87
C LYS A 203 -6.99 11.17 14.13
N THR A 204 -6.47 12.30 14.56
CA THR A 204 -7.08 13.10 15.63
C THR A 204 -7.18 14.53 15.14
N TRP A 205 -8.40 15.02 14.93
CA TRP A 205 -8.69 16.34 14.34
C TRP A 205 -7.96 16.54 13.00
N ARG A 206 -7.00 17.43 12.89
CA ARG A 206 -6.17 17.70 11.69
C ARG A 206 -4.75 17.12 11.81
N ILE A 207 -4.52 16.25 12.77
CA ILE A 207 -3.23 15.60 12.98
C ILE A 207 -3.35 14.14 12.58
N MET A 208 -2.52 13.73 11.64
CA MET A 208 -2.36 12.35 11.26
C MET A 208 -1.09 11.79 11.89
N VAL A 209 -1.22 10.68 12.61
CA VAL A 209 -0.09 9.99 13.25
C VAL A 209 0.01 8.59 12.67
N HIS A 210 1.21 8.20 12.32
CA HIS A 210 1.53 6.91 11.74
C HIS A 210 2.56 6.16 12.58
N GLY A 211 2.37 4.85 12.69
CA GLY A 211 3.39 3.91 13.14
C GLY A 211 3.78 3.01 11.98
N GLU A 212 5.05 3.00 11.60
CA GLU A 212 5.59 2.13 10.57
C GLU A 212 6.15 0.86 11.22
N TYR A 213 5.65 -0.29 10.81
CA TYR A 213 6.04 -1.61 11.29
C TYR A 213 6.69 -2.41 10.18
N ASP A 214 7.57 -3.31 10.56
CA ASP A 214 8.04 -4.36 9.66
C ASP A 214 6.91 -5.36 9.41
N ALA A 215 6.62 -5.64 8.14
CA ALA A 215 5.52 -6.55 7.81
C ALA A 215 5.80 -7.98 8.26
N TYR A 216 7.06 -8.43 8.15
CA TYR A 216 7.48 -9.76 8.57
C TYR A 216 7.38 -9.94 10.09
N GLU A 217 7.87 -8.95 10.86
CA GLU A 217 7.74 -8.98 12.32
C GLU A 217 6.28 -8.98 12.77
N LEU A 218 5.44 -8.17 12.11
CA LEU A 218 4.01 -8.06 12.45
C LEU A 218 3.23 -9.33 12.10
N GLU A 219 3.57 -10.01 11.00
CA GLU A 219 2.91 -11.24 10.57
C GLU A 219 3.26 -12.42 11.49
N ASN A 220 4.53 -12.52 11.89
CA ASN A 220 5.04 -13.66 12.67
C ASN A 220 4.95 -13.46 14.19
N ALA A 221 4.51 -12.30 14.65
CA ALA A 221 4.36 -12.05 16.08
C ALA A 221 3.19 -12.86 16.67
N ALA A 222 3.44 -13.53 17.78
CA ALA A 222 2.39 -14.22 18.54
C ALA A 222 1.31 -13.24 19.04
N ASP A 223 1.74 -12.03 19.40
CA ASP A 223 0.86 -10.92 19.77
C ASP A 223 1.28 -9.65 19.01
N PRO A 224 0.51 -9.25 17.97
CA PRO A 224 0.79 -8.05 17.18
C PRO A 224 0.84 -6.75 17.99
N THR A 225 0.24 -6.72 19.19
CA THR A 225 0.21 -5.52 20.05
C THR A 225 1.55 -5.24 20.71
N GLN A 226 2.40 -6.26 20.84
CA GLN A 226 3.73 -6.14 21.46
C GLN A 226 4.81 -5.69 20.47
N VAL A 227 4.53 -5.75 19.16
CA VAL A 227 5.47 -5.31 18.14
C VAL A 227 5.64 -3.79 18.21
N LYS A 228 6.87 -3.34 18.34
CA LYS A 228 7.18 -1.91 18.38
C LYS A 228 7.30 -1.34 16.95
N PRO A 229 6.76 -0.15 16.70
CA PRO A 229 6.95 0.49 15.41
C PRO A 229 8.44 0.83 15.19
N ARG A 230 8.95 0.55 13.99
CA ARG A 230 10.30 0.94 13.56
C ARG A 230 10.47 2.45 13.58
N ARG A 231 9.41 3.17 13.21
CA ARG A 231 9.38 4.62 13.15
C ARG A 231 7.97 5.14 13.43
N ARG A 232 7.88 6.28 14.11
CA ARG A 232 6.66 7.06 14.25
C ARG A 232 6.82 8.38 13.52
N PHE A 233 5.83 8.79 12.75
CA PHE A 233 5.81 10.07 12.06
C PHE A 233 4.39 10.58 11.96
N GLY A 234 4.24 11.85 11.65
CA GLY A 234 2.93 12.46 11.51
C GLY A 234 3.01 13.70 10.64
N TRP A 235 1.85 14.21 10.24
CA TRP A 235 1.72 15.41 9.45
C TRP A 235 0.40 16.12 9.76
N PHE A 236 0.39 17.42 9.45
CA PHE A 236 -0.79 18.27 9.64
C PHE A 236 -1.63 18.29 8.37
N ILE A 237 -2.94 18.13 8.48
CA ILE A 237 -3.89 18.08 7.40
C ILE A 237 -4.34 19.49 7.05
N TYR A 238 -4.01 19.94 5.85
CA TYR A 238 -4.46 21.22 5.30
C TYR A 238 -5.76 21.03 4.49
N ASP A 239 -6.48 22.13 4.21
CA ASP A 239 -7.73 22.07 3.43
C ASP A 239 -7.50 21.54 2.00
N LYS A 240 -6.35 21.84 1.40
CA LYS A 240 -5.94 21.28 0.10
C LYS A 240 -5.82 19.75 0.10
N ASP A 241 -5.51 19.15 1.24
CA ASP A 241 -5.39 17.69 1.35
C ASP A 241 -6.78 17.04 1.35
N TYR A 242 -7.80 17.73 1.89
CA TYR A 242 -9.19 17.29 1.77
C TYR A 242 -9.72 17.41 0.34
N ALA A 243 -9.31 18.45 -0.40
CA ALA A 243 -9.71 18.61 -1.80
C ALA A 243 -9.03 17.62 -2.76
N ALA A 244 -7.97 16.93 -2.31
CA ALA A 244 -7.25 15.93 -3.10
C ALA A 244 -7.99 14.58 -3.22
N TYR A 245 -9.09 14.38 -2.47
CA TYR A 245 -9.80 13.13 -2.37
C TYR A 245 -11.29 13.33 -2.09
N ASP A 246 -12.14 12.74 -2.92
CA ASP A 246 -13.58 12.70 -2.69
C ASP A 246 -13.98 11.38 -2.00
N THR A 247 -14.41 11.50 -0.73
CA THR A 247 -14.87 10.36 0.06
C THR A 247 -16.17 9.75 -0.46
N LEU A 248 -17.01 10.53 -1.14
CA LEU A 248 -18.31 10.08 -1.64
C LEU A 248 -18.19 9.29 -2.94
N ALA A 249 -17.16 9.54 -3.74
CA ALA A 249 -16.93 8.81 -4.99
C ALA A 249 -16.62 7.32 -4.77
N CYS A 250 -16.02 6.94 -3.64
CA CYS A 250 -15.81 5.55 -3.24
C CYS A 250 -17.11 4.75 -3.09
N VAL A 251 -18.16 5.37 -2.55
CA VAL A 251 -19.47 4.72 -2.33
C VAL A 251 -20.12 4.40 -3.67
N GLY A 252 -20.00 5.29 -4.65
CA GLY A 252 -20.54 5.11 -6.01
C GLY A 252 -19.90 3.94 -6.78
N ASN A 253 -18.63 3.61 -6.50
CA ASN A 253 -17.95 2.49 -7.15
C ASN A 253 -18.29 1.13 -6.52
N LEU A 254 -18.61 1.08 -5.25
CA LEU A 254 -19.12 -0.12 -4.57
C LEU A 254 -20.51 -0.49 -5.09
N SER A 255 -21.39 0.47 -5.34
CA SER A 255 -22.73 0.23 -5.88
C SER A 255 -22.69 -0.24 -7.35
N LYS A 256 -21.69 0.21 -8.13
CA LYS A 256 -21.50 -0.24 -9.53
C LYS A 256 -20.87 -1.61 -9.66
N SER A 257 -20.20 -2.13 -8.61
CA SER A 257 -19.62 -3.48 -8.62
C SER A 257 -20.64 -4.57 -8.26
N CYS A 258 -21.77 -4.22 -7.64
CA CYS A 258 -22.92 -5.09 -7.57
C CYS A 258 -23.56 -5.11 -8.96
N LYS A 259 -23.48 -6.23 -9.67
CA LYS A 259 -24.22 -6.42 -10.92
C LYS A 259 -25.70 -6.19 -10.60
N GLU A 260 -26.42 -5.45 -11.44
CA GLU A 260 -27.86 -5.23 -11.29
C GLU A 260 -28.68 -6.52 -11.08
N GLY A 261 -28.13 -7.68 -11.52
CA GLY A 261 -28.72 -8.99 -11.30
C GLY A 261 -28.58 -9.56 -9.87
N ASP A 262 -27.72 -8.98 -9.02
CA ASP A 262 -27.57 -9.42 -7.62
C ASP A 262 -28.44 -8.59 -6.65
N MET A 263 -29.04 -7.52 -7.13
CA MET A 263 -30.07 -6.77 -6.39
C MET A 263 -31.42 -7.43 -6.63
N LEU A 264 -31.98 -7.98 -5.58
CA LEU A 264 -33.38 -8.39 -5.58
C LEU A 264 -34.23 -7.19 -5.97
N SER A 265 -35.09 -7.32 -7.00
CA SER A 265 -36.03 -6.29 -7.37
C SER A 265 -36.96 -5.98 -6.18
N GLU A 266 -37.48 -4.74 -6.10
CA GLU A 266 -38.43 -4.38 -5.04
C GLU A 266 -39.59 -5.36 -4.95
N ASP A 267 -40.07 -5.89 -6.09
CA ASP A 267 -41.10 -6.92 -6.17
C ASP A 267 -40.66 -8.24 -5.55
N GLN A 268 -39.40 -8.61 -5.71
CA GLN A 268 -38.83 -9.82 -5.07
C GLN A 268 -38.66 -9.64 -3.55
N ILE A 269 -38.30 -8.44 -3.10
CA ILE A 269 -38.23 -8.11 -1.67
C ILE A 269 -39.63 -8.12 -1.06
N LEU A 270 -40.63 -7.53 -1.73
CA LEU A 270 -42.05 -7.54 -1.32
C LEU A 270 -42.61 -8.96 -1.33
N ALA A 271 -42.28 -9.80 -2.34
CA ALA A 271 -42.68 -11.19 -2.40
C ALA A 271 -42.04 -12.02 -1.26
N LEU A 272 -40.81 -11.74 -0.88
CA LEU A 272 -40.14 -12.36 0.27
C LEU A 272 -40.73 -11.90 1.61
N GLN A 273 -41.24 -10.68 1.69
CA GLN A 273 -41.91 -10.17 2.89
C GLN A 273 -43.36 -10.69 3.00
N GLN A 274 -44.05 -10.92 1.89
CA GLN A 274 -45.46 -11.37 1.85
C GLN A 274 -45.60 -12.91 1.87
N ASN A 275 -44.59 -13.64 1.37
CA ASN A 275 -44.63 -15.13 1.28
C ASN A 275 -43.92 -15.80 2.46
N GLN A 276 -44.65 -16.03 3.53
CA GLN A 276 -44.25 -17.03 4.56
C GLN A 276 -44.33 -18.49 4.04
N GLY A 277 -44.44 -18.73 2.74
CA GLY A 277 -44.72 -20.05 2.17
C GLY A 277 -43.91 -20.46 0.93
N VAL A 278 -42.82 -19.77 0.58
CA VAL A 278 -41.99 -20.18 -0.57
C VAL A 278 -40.93 -21.20 -0.16
N ASN A 279 -40.85 -22.29 -0.92
CA ASN A 279 -39.92 -23.39 -0.78
C ASN A 279 -38.49 -22.89 -0.49
N MET A 280 -38.01 -23.23 0.71
CA MET A 280 -36.68 -22.89 1.23
C MET A 280 -35.52 -23.65 0.57
N ASP A 281 -35.77 -24.45 -0.44
CA ASP A 281 -34.76 -25.29 -1.11
C ASP A 281 -33.80 -24.47 -2.01
N ALA A 282 -34.16 -23.20 -2.33
CA ALA A 282 -33.33 -22.29 -3.13
C ALA A 282 -32.57 -21.22 -2.31
N VAL A 283 -32.82 -21.13 -1.00
CA VAL A 283 -32.14 -20.15 -0.12
C VAL A 283 -31.22 -20.92 0.84
N SER A 284 -29.98 -20.47 0.95
CA SER A 284 -28.95 -21.03 1.83
C SER A 284 -29.52 -21.45 3.19
N LYS A 285 -29.22 -22.66 3.64
CA LYS A 285 -29.69 -23.25 4.92
C LYS A 285 -29.62 -22.23 6.04
N PRO A 286 -30.72 -21.94 6.78
CA PRO A 286 -30.76 -20.93 7.82
C PRO A 286 -29.73 -21.22 8.90
N SER A 287 -29.08 -20.18 9.39
CA SER A 287 -28.02 -20.33 10.40
C SER A 287 -28.56 -21.01 11.66
N ARG A 288 -27.70 -21.79 12.33
CA ARG A 288 -28.06 -22.50 13.57
C ARG A 288 -28.59 -21.56 14.67
N SER A 289 -28.21 -20.30 14.65
CA SER A 289 -28.71 -19.25 15.56
C SER A 289 -30.16 -18.90 15.27
N TYR A 290 -30.57 -18.81 14.00
CA TYR A 290 -31.94 -18.51 13.58
C TYR A 290 -32.90 -19.66 13.97
N ILE A 291 -32.48 -20.90 13.80
CA ILE A 291 -33.25 -22.08 14.20
C ILE A 291 -33.46 -22.13 15.74
N ARG A 292 -32.43 -21.74 16.51
CA ARG A 292 -32.56 -21.66 17.99
C ARG A 292 -33.51 -20.55 18.43
N MET A 293 -33.52 -19.43 17.72
CA MET A 293 -34.41 -18.29 18.02
C MET A 293 -35.87 -18.65 17.72
N GLN A 294 -36.16 -19.32 16.61
CA GLN A 294 -37.52 -19.82 16.31
C GLN A 294 -38.02 -20.84 17.31
N LYS A 295 -37.16 -21.76 17.82
CA LYS A 295 -37.54 -22.67 18.87
C LYS A 295 -37.87 -22.01 20.21
N LYS A 296 -37.27 -20.84 20.50
CA LYS A 296 -37.57 -20.06 21.72
C LYS A 296 -38.89 -19.29 21.61
N LEU A 297 -39.34 -18.93 20.42
CA LEU A 297 -40.59 -18.19 20.17
C LEU A 297 -41.82 -19.14 20.10
N ARG A 298 -41.61 -20.45 20.02
CA ARG A 298 -42.67 -21.47 20.00
C ARG A 298 -42.92 -22.13 21.36
N LYS A 299 -42.21 -21.72 22.41
CA LYS A 299 -42.48 -22.06 23.81
C LYS A 299 -43.10 -20.86 24.54
#